data_4c5f3a666ab5c7669e72b2afa7371b86
#
_entry.id   4c5f3a666ab5c7669e72b2afa7371b86
#
_cell.length_a   1.000
_cell.length_b   1.000
_cell.length_c   1.000
_cell.angle_alpha   90.00
_cell.angle_beta   90.00
_cell.angle_gamma   90.00
#
_symmetry.space_group_name_H-M   'P 1'
#
loop_
_entity.id
_entity.type
_entity.pdbx_description
1 polymer ?
#
loop_
_entity_poly.entity_id
_entity_poly.type
_entity_poly.pdbx_seq_one_letter_code
_entity_poly.pdbx_strand_id
1 'polypeptide(L)'
;MYRKLILIVLMFSLTGLQAQSLEKQIRQGNRHYKRGNYTEAEVRYRKALDNRPTSAEAQFNLADALYKQENYDEAMTAFQKILEMTPDAKLKSKAVFNMGNCLLEKGKYYEAFNIYKVALKFDAGNEEALYNLEYCRAHLVKSHVWVNPQIPHGMVETSEKEAFNGQMVTLTSKADEEYALSQYIVVKADDQQVTVNVSGSRFEMPKFDVVVTAEFKLSHKITIDQNTKHGTITADRQKAIEGQQVTLHAQPQPRYMVDHYKVYRTGSPNDTVPVNDTVFQMPDFDVTVTAEFRTALRISIDSTSHGQIGVTDTLALPGQNIGIIVKPDQGYQLEELRVISDKDELVTAPVNDMNLFQMLDSDVTVKASFVETQEYYKVDADTAIEGGHVLLEVEKATRGETVMLRNAPEPGYKFKEYNIHQEGDTSVHVQPLGNFFTMPGMDVTVSAVFEKQEGENQDQQRNQQEQQDQEEQKQQDQQQNQEGQQDQQQQQQQKPNPQDISKEDAQRMLDALENQEKETIEKVNEQKIRTQPKRKTDKDW
;
A
#
# COMPACT_ATOMS: atom_id res chain seq x y z
N MET A 1 -49.18 -25.96 -0.55
CA MET A 1 -49.34 -24.72 0.22
C MET A 1 -48.55 -24.75 1.54
N TYR A 2 -48.68 -25.78 2.37
CA TYR A 2 -48.01 -25.91 3.68
C TYR A 2 -46.45 -25.86 3.66
N ARG A 3 -45.79 -26.46 2.64
CA ARG A 3 -44.32 -26.42 2.52
C ARG A 3 -43.75 -24.99 2.30
N LYS A 4 -44.47 -24.13 1.56
CA LYS A 4 -44.08 -22.73 1.38
C LYS A 4 -44.28 -21.90 2.66
N LEU A 5 -45.30 -22.20 3.44
CA LEU A 5 -45.59 -21.54 4.72
C LEU A 5 -44.54 -21.89 5.77
N ILE A 6 -44.12 -23.16 5.84
CA ILE A 6 -43.06 -23.65 6.74
C ILE A 6 -41.70 -23.00 6.39
N LEU A 7 -41.37 -22.86 5.10
CA LEU A 7 -40.16 -22.18 4.65
C LEU A 7 -40.15 -20.67 5.03
N ILE A 8 -41.30 -20.00 4.92
CA ILE A 8 -41.46 -18.59 5.30
C ILE A 8 -41.31 -18.44 6.83
N VAL A 9 -41.93 -19.32 7.62
CA VAL A 9 -41.82 -19.29 9.10
C VAL A 9 -40.38 -19.61 9.53
N LEU A 10 -39.69 -20.55 8.89
CA LEU A 10 -38.28 -20.84 9.13
C LEU A 10 -37.37 -19.66 8.76
N MET A 11 -37.61 -18.96 7.63
CA MET A 11 -36.88 -17.74 7.28
C MET A 11 -37.09 -16.64 8.32
N PHE A 12 -38.31 -16.40 8.79
CA PHE A 12 -38.60 -15.40 9.82
C PHE A 12 -37.99 -15.77 11.18
N SER A 13 -37.89 -17.04 11.55
CA SER A 13 -37.24 -17.48 12.79
C SER A 13 -35.71 -17.33 12.71
N LEU A 14 -35.06 -17.61 11.58
CA LEU A 14 -33.61 -17.40 11.38
C LEU A 14 -33.24 -15.92 11.43
N THR A 15 -34.04 -15.05 10.78
CA THR A 15 -33.77 -13.59 10.82
C THR A 15 -33.95 -13.00 12.23
N GLY A 16 -34.92 -13.50 13.00
CA GLY A 16 -35.12 -13.13 14.40
C GLY A 16 -33.98 -13.52 15.33
N LEU A 17 -33.44 -14.72 15.15
CA LEU A 17 -32.27 -15.22 15.90
C LEU A 17 -30.98 -14.42 15.59
N GLN A 18 -30.75 -14.07 14.33
CA GLN A 18 -29.61 -13.24 13.91
C GLN A 18 -29.72 -11.82 14.45
N ALA A 19 -30.91 -11.21 14.45
CA ALA A 19 -31.14 -9.88 15.01
C ALA A 19 -30.88 -9.83 16.53
N GLN A 20 -31.32 -10.83 17.29
CA GLN A 20 -31.04 -10.96 18.71
C GLN A 20 -29.55 -11.15 19.01
N SER A 21 -28.83 -11.88 18.16
CA SER A 21 -27.37 -12.07 18.25
C SER A 21 -26.65 -10.74 18.04
N LEU A 22 -26.99 -9.99 17.01
CA LEU A 22 -26.41 -8.67 16.71
C LEU A 22 -26.54 -7.71 17.90
N GLU A 23 -27.75 -7.46 18.37
CA GLU A 23 -28.00 -6.55 19.50
C GLU A 23 -27.28 -6.99 20.80
N LYS A 24 -27.19 -8.32 21.02
CA LYS A 24 -26.46 -8.87 22.17
C LYS A 24 -24.97 -8.53 22.08
N GLN A 25 -24.34 -8.70 20.90
CA GLN A 25 -22.93 -8.38 20.69
C GLN A 25 -22.69 -6.87 20.85
N ILE A 26 -23.51 -6.01 20.25
CA ILE A 26 -23.37 -4.54 20.40
C ILE A 26 -23.51 -4.15 21.87
N ARG A 27 -24.53 -4.66 22.61
CA ARG A 27 -24.69 -4.36 24.03
C ARG A 27 -23.53 -4.84 24.90
N GLN A 28 -22.92 -5.97 24.57
CA GLN A 28 -21.73 -6.45 25.25
C GLN A 28 -20.51 -5.57 24.94
N GLY A 29 -20.30 -5.21 23.68
CA GLY A 29 -19.27 -4.28 23.25
C GLY A 29 -19.40 -2.93 23.98
N ASN A 30 -20.59 -2.36 24.03
CA ASN A 30 -20.85 -1.09 24.72
C ASN A 30 -20.55 -1.18 26.24
N ARG A 31 -20.75 -2.34 26.88
CA ARG A 31 -20.36 -2.55 28.28
C ARG A 31 -18.84 -2.57 28.46
N HIS A 32 -18.11 -3.24 27.58
CA HIS A 32 -16.65 -3.26 27.60
C HIS A 32 -16.09 -1.85 27.33
N TYR A 33 -16.59 -1.16 26.32
CA TYR A 33 -16.21 0.21 25.97
C TYR A 33 -16.36 1.17 27.18
N LYS A 34 -17.52 1.14 27.85
CA LYS A 34 -17.78 1.97 29.06
C LYS A 34 -16.84 1.68 30.23
N ARG A 35 -16.21 0.51 30.27
CA ARG A 35 -15.24 0.12 31.29
C ARG A 35 -13.79 0.40 30.89
N GLY A 36 -13.57 0.98 29.72
CA GLY A 36 -12.25 1.23 29.16
C GLY A 36 -11.59 -0.02 28.52
N ASN A 37 -12.30 -1.13 28.43
CA ASN A 37 -11.80 -2.37 27.82
C ASN A 37 -12.05 -2.32 26.31
N TYR A 38 -11.29 -1.51 25.59
CA TYR A 38 -11.55 -1.20 24.19
C TYR A 38 -11.25 -2.38 23.26
N THR A 39 -10.26 -3.19 23.55
CA THR A 39 -9.93 -4.40 22.79
C THR A 39 -11.06 -5.45 22.84
N GLU A 40 -11.64 -5.70 24.04
CA GLU A 40 -12.78 -6.60 24.16
C GLU A 40 -14.04 -6.01 23.51
N ALA A 41 -14.20 -4.68 23.55
CA ALA A 41 -15.29 -4.00 22.86
C ALA A 41 -15.18 -4.20 21.34
N GLU A 42 -13.99 -4.02 20.78
CA GLU A 42 -13.67 -4.28 19.37
C GLU A 42 -14.05 -5.71 18.95
N VAL A 43 -13.59 -6.73 19.69
CA VAL A 43 -13.94 -8.14 19.42
C VAL A 43 -15.45 -8.34 19.36
N ARG A 44 -16.22 -7.68 20.23
CA ARG A 44 -17.69 -7.78 20.21
C ARG A 44 -18.31 -7.08 19.02
N TYR A 45 -17.79 -5.92 18.64
CA TYR A 45 -18.30 -5.19 17.49
C TYR A 45 -17.96 -5.90 16.17
N ARG A 46 -16.76 -6.50 16.04
CA ARG A 46 -16.41 -7.35 14.89
C ARG A 46 -17.35 -8.55 14.77
N LYS A 47 -17.64 -9.26 15.88
CA LYS A 47 -18.64 -10.33 15.92
C LYS A 47 -20.07 -9.87 15.57
N ALA A 48 -20.41 -8.64 15.91
CA ALA A 48 -21.68 -8.04 15.49
C ALA A 48 -21.72 -7.84 13.96
N LEU A 49 -20.61 -7.39 13.37
CA LEU A 49 -20.46 -7.19 11.93
C LEU A 49 -20.40 -8.52 11.16
N ASP A 50 -19.83 -9.59 11.72
CA ASP A 50 -19.89 -10.94 11.13
C ASP A 50 -21.35 -11.40 10.96
N ASN A 51 -22.21 -11.09 11.97
CA ASN A 51 -23.63 -11.41 11.90
C ASN A 51 -24.42 -10.49 10.95
N ARG A 52 -24.03 -9.21 10.85
CA ARG A 52 -24.68 -8.21 10.00
C ARG A 52 -23.65 -7.19 9.50
N PRO A 53 -23.00 -7.46 8.36
CA PRO A 53 -21.96 -6.59 7.80
C PRO A 53 -22.43 -5.16 7.47
N THR A 54 -23.75 -4.95 7.33
CA THR A 54 -24.36 -3.65 6.99
C THR A 54 -24.81 -2.84 8.22
N SER A 55 -24.42 -3.22 9.45
CA SER A 55 -24.80 -2.49 10.65
C SER A 55 -23.93 -1.24 10.85
N ALA A 56 -24.45 -0.08 10.45
CA ALA A 56 -23.76 1.19 10.63
C ALA A 56 -23.46 1.50 12.11
N GLU A 57 -24.35 1.08 13.05
CA GLU A 57 -24.13 1.23 14.49
C GLU A 57 -22.94 0.40 14.97
N ALA A 58 -22.86 -0.88 14.59
CA ALA A 58 -21.75 -1.74 14.97
C ALA A 58 -20.42 -1.24 14.37
N GLN A 59 -20.47 -0.77 13.11
CA GLN A 59 -19.32 -0.19 12.42
C GLN A 59 -18.82 1.09 13.09
N PHE A 60 -19.74 1.97 13.51
CA PHE A 60 -19.41 3.20 14.24
C PHE A 60 -18.77 2.89 15.59
N ASN A 61 -19.37 1.97 16.35
CA ASN A 61 -18.84 1.58 17.66
C ASN A 61 -17.49 0.85 17.57
N LEU A 62 -17.26 0.08 16.48
CA LEU A 62 -15.94 -0.49 16.17
C LEU A 62 -14.91 0.61 15.96
N ALA A 63 -15.24 1.58 15.11
CA ALA A 63 -14.35 2.69 14.80
C ALA A 63 -14.00 3.52 16.06
N ASP A 64 -14.97 3.78 16.93
CA ASP A 64 -14.75 4.45 18.21
C ASP A 64 -13.84 3.62 19.15
N ALA A 65 -14.00 2.29 19.18
CA ALA A 65 -13.15 1.43 20.01
C ALA A 65 -11.70 1.44 19.50
N LEU A 66 -11.49 1.42 18.19
CA LEU A 66 -10.17 1.54 17.57
C LEU A 66 -9.52 2.91 17.84
N TYR A 67 -10.31 4.00 17.74
CA TYR A 67 -9.84 5.34 18.09
C TYR A 67 -9.35 5.42 19.54
N LYS A 68 -10.09 4.81 20.49
CA LYS A 68 -9.69 4.77 21.91
C LYS A 68 -8.47 3.89 22.19
N GLN A 69 -8.12 3.00 21.28
CA GLN A 69 -6.88 2.22 21.29
C GLN A 69 -5.73 2.94 20.60
N GLU A 70 -5.94 4.20 20.16
CA GLU A 70 -4.98 5.00 19.40
C GLU A 70 -4.64 4.41 18.02
N ASN A 71 -5.41 3.40 17.58
CA ASN A 71 -5.28 2.80 16.25
C ASN A 71 -6.01 3.67 15.20
N TYR A 72 -5.48 4.87 14.98
CA TYR A 72 -6.15 5.92 14.22
C TYR A 72 -6.36 5.58 12.74
N ASP A 73 -5.44 4.88 12.10
CA ASP A 73 -5.55 4.54 10.67
C ASP A 73 -6.66 3.52 10.41
N GLU A 74 -6.75 2.50 11.26
CA GLU A 74 -7.83 1.52 11.17
C GLU A 74 -9.18 2.13 11.57
N ALA A 75 -9.19 3.02 12.59
CA ALA A 75 -10.37 3.79 12.98
C ALA A 75 -10.89 4.64 11.82
N MET A 76 -10.03 5.37 11.12
CA MET A 76 -10.40 6.16 9.93
C MET A 76 -11.01 5.27 8.85
N THR A 77 -10.39 4.13 8.56
CA THR A 77 -10.92 3.16 7.59
C THR A 77 -12.31 2.65 8.00
N ALA A 78 -12.50 2.39 9.30
CA ALA A 78 -13.77 1.93 9.84
C ALA A 78 -14.86 3.02 9.79
N PHE A 79 -14.53 4.28 10.08
CA PHE A 79 -15.44 5.42 9.93
C PHE A 79 -15.79 5.67 8.47
N GLN A 80 -14.84 5.56 7.54
CA GLN A 80 -15.10 5.76 6.12
C GLN A 80 -16.14 4.79 5.56
N LYS A 81 -16.15 3.53 5.99
CA LYS A 81 -17.15 2.55 5.58
C LYS A 81 -18.59 2.99 5.89
N ILE A 82 -18.79 3.79 6.95
CA ILE A 82 -20.13 4.27 7.35
C ILE A 82 -20.75 5.14 6.27
N LEU A 83 -19.94 5.86 5.48
CA LEU A 83 -20.43 6.75 4.42
C LEU A 83 -21.21 5.99 3.34
N GLU A 84 -20.90 4.70 3.15
CA GLU A 84 -21.56 3.81 2.20
C GLU A 84 -22.72 3.04 2.85
N MET A 85 -22.67 2.83 4.18
CA MET A 85 -23.61 1.97 4.91
C MET A 85 -24.93 2.66 5.26
N THR A 86 -25.00 3.99 5.28
CA THR A 86 -26.17 4.73 5.73
C THR A 86 -26.46 5.95 4.86
N PRO A 87 -27.74 6.29 4.60
CA PRO A 87 -28.13 7.56 4.02
C PRO A 87 -28.20 8.70 5.06
N ASP A 88 -28.14 8.43 6.37
CA ASP A 88 -28.27 9.42 7.44
C ASP A 88 -27.12 10.42 7.44
N ALA A 89 -27.41 11.66 7.06
CA ALA A 89 -26.43 12.74 6.97
C ALA A 89 -25.79 13.07 8.32
N LYS A 90 -26.55 13.00 9.43
CA LYS A 90 -26.01 13.27 10.76
C LYS A 90 -25.02 12.19 11.20
N LEU A 91 -25.32 10.92 10.92
CA LEU A 91 -24.39 9.83 11.21
C LEU A 91 -23.14 9.91 10.34
N LYS A 92 -23.28 10.28 9.06
CA LYS A 92 -22.14 10.57 8.18
C LYS A 92 -21.28 11.72 8.71
N SER A 93 -21.90 12.82 9.13
CA SER A 93 -21.19 13.95 9.74
C SER A 93 -20.38 13.52 10.96
N LYS A 94 -20.96 12.73 11.87
CA LYS A 94 -20.26 12.20 13.05
C LYS A 94 -19.09 11.28 12.68
N ALA A 95 -19.27 10.41 11.69
CA ALA A 95 -18.20 9.54 11.24
C ALA A 95 -17.03 10.36 10.65
N VAL A 96 -17.33 11.32 9.78
CA VAL A 96 -16.31 12.21 9.20
C VAL A 96 -15.66 13.09 10.26
N PHE A 97 -16.43 13.60 11.22
CA PHE A 97 -15.88 14.33 12.36
C PHE A 97 -14.85 13.49 13.13
N ASN A 98 -15.15 12.23 13.43
CA ASN A 98 -14.21 11.36 14.13
C ASN A 98 -12.99 10.98 13.25
N MET A 99 -13.13 10.92 11.92
CA MET A 99 -11.96 10.83 11.02
C MET A 99 -11.06 12.07 11.17
N GLY A 100 -11.67 13.26 11.31
CA GLY A 100 -10.94 14.50 11.61
C GLY A 100 -10.21 14.44 12.95
N ASN A 101 -10.85 13.86 13.98
CA ASN A 101 -10.22 13.66 15.29
C ASN A 101 -9.00 12.72 15.19
N CYS A 102 -9.09 11.63 14.43
CA CYS A 102 -7.93 10.75 14.20
C CYS A 102 -6.73 11.50 13.59
N LEU A 103 -6.99 12.39 12.62
CA LEU A 103 -5.96 13.21 12.00
C LEU A 103 -5.41 14.28 12.96
N LEU A 104 -6.28 14.83 13.82
CA LEU A 104 -5.90 15.81 14.82
C LEU A 104 -4.95 15.21 15.87
N GLU A 105 -5.24 14.00 16.35
CA GLU A 105 -4.36 13.25 17.26
C GLU A 105 -3.02 12.90 16.63
N LYS A 106 -2.98 12.73 15.31
CA LYS A 106 -1.74 12.55 14.55
C LYS A 106 -1.00 13.86 14.24
N GLY A 107 -1.47 15.00 14.75
CA GLY A 107 -0.90 16.32 14.49
C GLY A 107 -1.10 16.85 13.06
N LYS A 108 -1.92 16.19 12.25
CA LYS A 108 -2.17 16.52 10.84
C LYS A 108 -3.26 17.58 10.70
N TYR A 109 -2.93 18.80 11.13
CA TYR A 109 -3.89 19.91 11.24
C TYR A 109 -4.54 20.30 9.90
N TYR A 110 -3.78 20.29 8.79
CA TYR A 110 -4.31 20.66 7.49
C TYR A 110 -5.32 19.63 6.96
N GLU A 111 -5.00 18.35 7.06
CA GLU A 111 -5.90 17.28 6.66
C GLU A 111 -7.14 17.25 7.57
N ALA A 112 -6.95 17.39 8.90
CA ALA A 112 -8.06 17.46 9.87
C ALA A 112 -9.00 18.63 9.55
N PHE A 113 -8.47 19.82 9.26
CA PHE A 113 -9.22 20.99 8.84
C PHE A 113 -10.12 20.69 7.62
N ASN A 114 -9.57 20.05 6.60
CA ASN A 114 -10.34 19.69 5.41
C ASN A 114 -11.41 18.62 5.70
N ILE A 115 -11.11 17.65 6.58
CA ILE A 115 -12.09 16.62 6.98
C ILE A 115 -13.23 17.22 7.81
N TYR A 116 -12.97 18.17 8.72
CA TYR A 116 -14.03 18.85 9.44
C TYR A 116 -14.94 19.68 8.53
N LYS A 117 -14.39 20.33 7.49
CA LYS A 117 -15.20 20.97 6.44
C LYS A 117 -16.15 19.97 5.76
N VAL A 118 -15.69 18.74 5.51
CA VAL A 118 -16.56 17.70 4.94
C VAL A 118 -17.63 17.26 5.94
N ALA A 119 -17.33 17.14 7.22
CA ALA A 119 -18.33 16.83 8.25
C ALA A 119 -19.46 17.88 8.28
N LEU A 120 -19.10 19.17 8.20
CA LEU A 120 -20.04 20.29 8.17
C LEU A 120 -20.88 20.33 6.87
N LYS A 121 -20.39 19.79 5.74
CA LYS A 121 -21.20 19.62 4.52
C LYS A 121 -22.33 18.58 4.71
N PHE A 122 -22.11 17.57 5.55
CA PHE A 122 -23.17 16.61 5.89
C PHE A 122 -24.15 17.13 6.94
N ASP A 123 -23.65 17.86 7.94
CA ASP A 123 -24.47 18.49 8.99
C ASP A 123 -23.82 19.82 9.44
N ALA A 124 -24.32 20.93 8.93
CA ALA A 124 -23.87 22.26 9.28
C ALA A 124 -24.10 22.62 10.77
N GLY A 125 -24.95 21.87 11.47
CA GLY A 125 -25.20 22.04 12.90
C GLY A 125 -24.27 21.21 13.80
N ASN A 126 -23.22 20.61 13.27
CA ASN A 126 -22.22 19.89 14.05
C ASN A 126 -21.24 20.88 14.72
N GLU A 127 -21.61 21.35 15.92
CA GLU A 127 -20.86 22.36 16.68
C GLU A 127 -19.44 21.88 17.05
N GLU A 128 -19.27 20.57 17.32
CA GLU A 128 -17.96 19.98 17.63
C GLU A 128 -17.02 20.01 16.41
N ALA A 129 -17.56 19.73 15.24
CA ALA A 129 -16.79 19.83 13.99
C ALA A 129 -16.38 21.27 13.68
N LEU A 130 -17.27 22.24 13.96
CA LEU A 130 -16.97 23.67 13.80
C LEU A 130 -15.87 24.12 14.76
N TYR A 131 -15.97 23.72 16.03
CA TYR A 131 -14.94 24.04 17.03
C TYR A 131 -13.58 23.48 16.63
N ASN A 132 -13.50 22.19 16.27
CA ASN A 132 -12.24 21.56 15.87
C ASN A 132 -11.71 22.11 14.55
N LEU A 133 -12.58 22.53 13.63
CA LEU A 133 -12.18 23.23 12.41
C LEU A 133 -11.44 24.54 12.75
N GLU A 134 -12.00 25.37 13.64
CA GLU A 134 -11.36 26.62 14.04
C GLU A 134 -10.09 26.37 14.87
N TYR A 135 -10.08 25.32 15.68
CA TYR A 135 -8.87 24.89 16.36
C TYR A 135 -7.75 24.55 15.37
N CYS A 136 -8.04 23.71 14.37
CA CYS A 136 -7.06 23.40 13.32
C CYS A 136 -6.61 24.67 12.58
N ARG A 137 -7.56 25.53 12.20
CA ARG A 137 -7.28 26.79 11.51
C ARG A 137 -6.28 27.67 12.27
N ALA A 138 -6.41 27.74 13.59
CA ALA A 138 -5.51 28.52 14.45
C ALA A 138 -4.06 27.96 14.46
N HIS A 139 -3.88 26.68 14.12
CA HIS A 139 -2.57 26.02 14.02
C HIS A 139 -2.00 26.01 12.61
N LEU A 140 -2.76 26.49 11.61
CA LEU A 140 -2.31 26.58 10.22
C LEU A 140 -1.53 27.88 10.01
N VAL A 141 -0.30 27.74 9.59
CA VAL A 141 0.57 28.82 9.16
C VAL A 141 0.65 28.78 7.63
N LYS A 142 0.32 29.89 6.99
CA LYS A 142 0.45 30.01 5.53
C LYS A 142 1.83 30.57 5.22
N SER A 143 2.60 29.83 4.44
CA SER A 143 3.98 30.15 4.07
C SER A 143 4.16 30.16 2.56
N HIS A 144 5.17 30.89 2.07
CA HIS A 144 5.43 31.06 0.64
C HIS A 144 6.24 29.89 0.09
N VAL A 145 5.97 29.56 -1.17
CA VAL A 145 6.73 28.60 -1.98
C VAL A 145 7.40 29.37 -3.10
N TRP A 146 8.67 29.69 -2.92
CA TRP A 146 9.48 30.37 -3.92
C TRP A 146 10.14 29.34 -4.83
N VAL A 147 10.24 29.65 -6.11
CA VAL A 147 11.02 28.84 -7.06
C VAL A 147 12.29 29.63 -7.39
N ASN A 148 13.45 28.98 -7.30
CA ASN A 148 14.71 29.58 -7.70
C ASN A 148 14.62 29.99 -9.21
N PRO A 149 14.78 31.27 -9.54
CA PRO A 149 14.69 31.74 -10.93
C PRO A 149 15.90 31.32 -11.78
N GLN A 150 16.98 30.84 -11.17
CA GLN A 150 18.24 30.48 -11.83
C GLN A 150 18.52 28.97 -11.66
N ILE A 151 17.64 28.14 -12.22
CA ILE A 151 17.86 26.69 -12.26
C ILE A 151 18.54 26.34 -13.58
N PRO A 152 19.79 25.83 -13.57
CA PRO A 152 20.47 25.43 -14.79
C PRO A 152 19.78 24.26 -15.47
N HIS A 153 19.73 24.28 -16.82
CA HIS A 153 19.31 23.16 -17.66
C HIS A 153 17.84 22.72 -17.49
N GLY A 154 16.98 23.63 -17.05
CA GLY A 154 15.56 23.35 -16.96
C GLY A 154 14.81 24.32 -16.09
N MET A 155 13.53 24.03 -15.87
CA MET A 155 12.65 24.84 -15.05
C MET A 155 11.81 23.94 -14.12
N VAL A 156 11.36 24.55 -13.01
CA VAL A 156 10.43 23.91 -12.05
C VAL A 156 9.24 24.83 -11.87
N GLU A 157 8.07 24.22 -11.77
CA GLU A 157 6.83 24.87 -11.39
C GLU A 157 6.24 24.18 -10.16
N THR A 158 5.51 24.93 -9.35
CA THR A 158 4.84 24.44 -8.15
C THR A 158 3.33 24.57 -8.30
N SER A 159 2.58 23.62 -7.75
CA SER A 159 1.10 23.69 -7.75
C SER A 159 0.58 24.91 -6.99
N GLU A 160 1.34 25.39 -6.01
CA GLU A 160 0.97 26.47 -5.11
C GLU A 160 2.13 27.47 -4.96
N LYS A 161 1.82 28.75 -4.87
CA LYS A 161 2.78 29.81 -4.52
C LYS A 161 2.82 30.11 -3.03
N GLU A 162 1.78 29.71 -2.33
CA GLU A 162 1.60 29.77 -0.89
C GLU A 162 0.80 28.56 -0.45
N ALA A 163 1.19 27.92 0.63
CA ALA A 163 0.50 26.76 1.17
C ALA A 163 0.49 26.78 2.70
N PHE A 164 -0.49 26.10 3.29
CA PHE A 164 -0.53 25.88 4.72
C PHE A 164 0.42 24.73 5.10
N ASN A 165 1.02 24.81 6.30
CA ASN A 165 1.79 23.68 6.83
C ASN A 165 0.92 22.41 6.86
N GLY A 166 1.52 21.28 6.45
CA GLY A 166 0.84 20.01 6.24
C GLY A 166 0.18 19.86 4.86
N GLN A 167 0.03 20.94 4.10
CA GLN A 167 -0.50 20.86 2.73
C GLN A 167 0.54 20.26 1.79
N MET A 168 0.12 19.29 0.97
CA MET A 168 0.98 18.72 -0.07
C MET A 168 1.12 19.66 -1.25
N VAL A 169 2.36 20.01 -1.59
CA VAL A 169 2.72 20.81 -2.76
C VAL A 169 3.31 19.88 -3.82
N THR A 170 2.78 19.97 -5.04
CA THR A 170 3.26 19.18 -6.19
C THR A 170 4.23 20.01 -7.02
N LEU A 171 5.32 19.37 -7.41
CA LEU A 171 6.37 19.92 -8.27
C LEU A 171 6.26 19.34 -9.67
N THR A 172 6.41 20.17 -10.67
CA THR A 172 6.58 19.75 -12.06
C THR A 172 7.86 20.36 -12.60
N SER A 173 8.54 19.62 -13.45
CA SER A 173 9.78 20.09 -14.05
C SER A 173 9.79 19.85 -15.54
N LYS A 174 10.52 20.73 -16.24
CA LYS A 174 10.82 20.59 -17.65
C LYS A 174 12.32 20.77 -17.83
N ALA A 175 13.01 19.69 -18.18
CA ALA A 175 14.42 19.72 -18.49
C ALA A 175 14.67 20.26 -19.92
N ASP A 176 15.82 20.82 -20.16
CA ASP A 176 16.34 21.12 -21.48
C ASP A 176 16.59 19.83 -22.28
N GLU A 177 16.76 19.90 -23.58
CA GLU A 177 16.72 18.75 -24.50
C GLU A 177 17.69 17.60 -24.13
N GLU A 178 18.88 17.93 -23.72
CA GLU A 178 19.94 16.96 -23.38
C GLU A 178 20.01 16.62 -21.89
N TYR A 179 19.08 17.15 -21.10
CA TYR A 179 19.10 17.00 -19.64
C TYR A 179 17.88 16.24 -19.15
N ALA A 180 17.98 15.68 -17.96
CA ALA A 180 16.87 15.09 -17.23
C ALA A 180 16.95 15.47 -15.75
N LEU A 181 15.80 15.46 -15.09
CA LEU A 181 15.70 15.72 -13.66
C LEU A 181 16.48 14.65 -12.88
N SER A 182 17.43 15.08 -12.08
CA SER A 182 18.12 14.25 -11.10
C SER A 182 17.33 14.21 -9.79
N GLN A 183 17.03 15.39 -9.24
CA GLN A 183 16.27 15.52 -7.99
C GLN A 183 15.63 16.89 -7.85
N TYR A 184 14.56 16.95 -7.08
CA TYR A 184 14.07 18.20 -6.52
C TYR A 184 14.76 18.47 -5.19
N ILE A 185 15.00 19.75 -4.92
CA ILE A 185 15.60 20.22 -3.68
C ILE A 185 14.71 21.33 -3.13
N VAL A 186 14.21 21.14 -1.91
CA VAL A 186 13.40 22.13 -1.21
C VAL A 186 14.10 22.48 0.09
N VAL A 187 14.34 23.78 0.30
CA VAL A 187 15.07 24.29 1.47
C VAL A 187 14.30 25.43 2.12
N LYS A 188 14.57 25.69 3.37
CA LYS A 188 14.05 26.86 4.07
C LYS A 188 14.58 28.14 3.42
N ALA A 189 13.74 29.15 3.25
CA ALA A 189 14.06 30.34 2.47
C ALA A 189 15.19 31.20 3.11
N ASP A 190 15.26 31.26 4.42
CA ASP A 190 16.26 32.02 5.18
C ASP A 190 17.45 31.16 5.66
N ASP A 191 17.37 29.83 5.50
CA ASP A 191 18.45 28.90 5.89
C ASP A 191 18.47 27.69 4.93
N GLN A 192 19.34 27.74 3.95
CA GLN A 192 19.48 26.68 2.94
C GLN A 192 20.05 25.35 3.47
N GLN A 193 20.52 25.29 4.72
CA GLN A 193 20.96 24.03 5.34
C GLN A 193 19.77 23.21 5.85
N VAL A 194 18.63 23.85 6.10
CA VAL A 194 17.39 23.18 6.49
C VAL A 194 16.68 22.69 5.24
N THR A 195 16.72 21.39 5.02
CA THR A 195 16.09 20.72 3.88
C THR A 195 14.69 20.23 4.23
N VAL A 196 13.80 20.25 3.26
CA VAL A 196 12.46 19.65 3.35
C VAL A 196 12.45 18.36 2.54
N ASN A 197 11.94 17.28 3.13
CA ASN A 197 11.87 15.99 2.45
C ASN A 197 10.94 16.06 1.25
N VAL A 198 11.42 15.59 0.08
CA VAL A 198 10.64 15.49 -1.15
C VAL A 198 10.47 14.02 -1.51
N SER A 199 9.22 13.57 -1.60
CA SER A 199 8.89 12.22 -2.02
C SER A 199 8.38 12.25 -3.47
N GLY A 200 9.17 11.71 -4.40
CA GLY A 200 8.89 11.80 -5.83
C GLY A 200 8.83 13.25 -6.31
N SER A 201 7.65 13.73 -6.64
CA SER A 201 7.39 15.10 -7.08
C SER A 201 6.54 15.90 -6.07
N ARG A 202 6.55 15.54 -4.79
CA ARG A 202 5.71 16.19 -3.77
C ARG A 202 6.49 16.40 -2.49
N PHE A 203 6.14 17.47 -1.80
CA PHE A 203 6.60 17.70 -0.42
C PHE A 203 5.45 18.22 0.43
N GLU A 204 5.52 17.97 1.74
CA GLU A 204 4.61 18.53 2.72
C GLU A 204 5.11 19.91 3.14
N MET A 205 4.24 20.92 3.09
CA MET A 205 4.60 22.30 3.39
C MET A 205 4.92 22.45 4.88
N PRO A 206 6.12 22.95 5.24
CA PRO A 206 6.48 23.24 6.64
C PRO A 206 5.85 24.56 7.12
N LYS A 207 6.12 24.92 8.38
CA LYS A 207 5.65 26.18 9.00
C LYS A 207 6.53 27.40 8.65
N PHE A 208 7.30 27.33 7.59
CA PHE A 208 8.21 28.40 7.14
C PHE A 208 8.25 28.48 5.62
N ASP A 209 8.67 29.62 5.10
CA ASP A 209 8.83 29.84 3.67
C ASP A 209 9.91 28.94 3.08
N VAL A 210 9.66 28.42 1.89
CA VAL A 210 10.58 27.50 1.22
C VAL A 210 11.04 28.03 -0.13
N VAL A 211 12.24 27.62 -0.54
CA VAL A 211 12.76 27.79 -1.90
C VAL A 211 12.88 26.41 -2.55
N VAL A 212 12.22 26.27 -3.68
CA VAL A 212 12.27 25.07 -4.52
C VAL A 212 13.31 25.28 -5.61
N THR A 213 14.19 24.30 -5.77
CA THR A 213 15.10 24.20 -6.91
C THR A 213 15.14 22.76 -7.40
N ALA A 214 15.87 22.51 -8.47
CA ALA A 214 16.10 21.16 -8.98
C ALA A 214 17.51 21.04 -9.54
N GLU A 215 18.02 19.84 -9.52
CA GLU A 215 19.25 19.47 -10.20
C GLU A 215 18.88 18.72 -11.48
N PHE A 216 19.35 19.24 -12.63
CA PHE A 216 19.26 18.56 -13.91
C PHE A 216 20.66 18.09 -14.32
N LYS A 217 20.76 16.85 -14.76
CA LYS A 217 22.00 16.22 -15.22
C LYS A 217 21.90 15.86 -16.68
N LEU A 218 23.02 15.79 -17.35
CA LEU A 218 23.10 15.29 -18.72
C LEU A 218 22.45 13.91 -18.78
N SER A 219 21.58 13.72 -19.75
CA SER A 219 20.86 12.47 -19.95
C SER A 219 21.33 11.79 -21.22
N HIS A 220 21.43 10.49 -21.15
CA HIS A 220 21.85 9.65 -22.25
C HIS A 220 20.66 8.92 -22.85
N LYS A 221 20.66 8.76 -24.15
CA LYS A 221 19.56 8.17 -24.93
C LYS A 221 19.56 6.65 -24.79
N ILE A 222 18.36 6.10 -24.71
CA ILE A 222 18.10 4.66 -24.75
C ILE A 222 17.42 4.35 -26.09
N THR A 223 18.11 3.64 -26.96
CA THR A 223 17.60 3.27 -28.28
C THR A 223 17.25 1.78 -28.26
N ILE A 224 16.05 1.44 -28.67
CA ILE A 224 15.65 0.04 -28.83
C ILE A 224 16.00 -0.40 -30.25
N ASP A 225 16.73 -1.52 -30.38
CA ASP A 225 17.05 -2.09 -31.70
C ASP A 225 15.79 -2.64 -32.36
N GLN A 226 15.41 -2.03 -33.48
CA GLN A 226 14.22 -2.42 -34.24
C GLN A 226 14.41 -3.75 -34.99
N ASN A 227 15.62 -4.29 -35.07
CA ASN A 227 15.90 -5.58 -35.71
C ASN A 227 15.72 -6.78 -34.77
N THR A 228 15.28 -6.56 -33.54
CA THR A 228 14.96 -7.63 -32.59
C THR A 228 13.87 -8.54 -33.19
N LYS A 229 14.17 -9.85 -33.30
CA LYS A 229 13.26 -10.84 -33.86
C LYS A 229 12.49 -11.56 -32.77
N HIS A 230 11.31 -12.07 -33.11
CA HIS A 230 10.47 -12.92 -32.27
C HIS A 230 9.91 -12.25 -30.97
N GLY A 231 9.92 -10.94 -30.94
CA GLY A 231 9.35 -10.17 -29.86
C GLY A 231 9.63 -8.68 -30.01
N THR A 232 9.07 -7.90 -29.10
CA THR A 232 9.35 -6.46 -28.99
C THR A 232 9.89 -6.17 -27.61
N ILE A 233 10.69 -5.10 -27.52
CA ILE A 233 11.25 -4.60 -26.28
C ILE A 233 10.83 -3.16 -26.10
N THR A 234 10.62 -2.77 -24.85
CA THR A 234 10.47 -1.38 -24.45
C THR A 234 11.30 -1.13 -23.20
N ALA A 235 11.67 0.12 -22.97
CA ALA A 235 12.23 0.56 -21.71
C ALA A 235 11.21 1.48 -21.02
N ASP A 236 11.25 1.53 -19.69
CA ASP A 236 10.39 2.41 -18.88
C ASP A 236 10.59 3.90 -19.20
N ARG A 237 11.71 4.24 -19.88
CA ARG A 237 12.06 5.59 -20.29
C ARG A 237 12.90 5.62 -21.56
N GLN A 238 12.95 6.75 -22.26
CA GLN A 238 13.70 6.93 -23.50
C GLN A 238 15.10 7.53 -23.27
N LYS A 239 15.33 8.13 -22.11
CA LYS A 239 16.62 8.68 -21.66
C LYS A 239 16.72 8.63 -20.15
N ALA A 240 17.94 8.53 -19.65
CA ALA A 240 18.24 8.49 -18.23
C ALA A 240 19.58 9.18 -17.95
N ILE A 241 19.75 9.66 -16.72
CA ILE A 241 21.04 10.16 -16.22
C ILE A 241 21.92 8.99 -15.80
N GLU A 242 23.23 9.19 -15.77
CA GLU A 242 24.19 8.22 -15.26
C GLU A 242 23.80 7.69 -13.86
N GLY A 243 23.91 6.36 -13.67
CA GLY A 243 23.59 5.67 -12.43
C GLY A 243 22.09 5.42 -12.23
N GLN A 244 21.21 5.98 -13.04
CA GLN A 244 19.78 5.77 -12.93
C GLN A 244 19.40 4.37 -13.41
N GLN A 245 18.54 3.69 -12.64
CA GLN A 245 18.01 2.38 -13.04
C GLN A 245 17.02 2.53 -14.19
N VAL A 246 17.14 1.63 -15.16
CA VAL A 246 16.26 1.50 -16.32
C VAL A 246 15.70 0.10 -16.35
N THR A 247 14.38 -0.01 -16.42
CA THR A 247 13.70 -1.31 -16.50
C THR A 247 13.28 -1.63 -17.94
N LEU A 248 13.59 -2.82 -18.37
CA LEU A 248 13.27 -3.35 -19.68
C LEU A 248 12.04 -4.24 -19.62
N HIS A 249 11.18 -4.11 -20.60
CA HIS A 249 9.98 -4.94 -20.75
C HIS A 249 10.02 -5.58 -22.14
N ALA A 250 9.84 -6.90 -22.20
CA ALA A 250 9.72 -7.62 -23.44
C ALA A 250 8.32 -8.18 -23.64
N GLN A 251 7.88 -8.23 -24.89
CA GLN A 251 6.68 -8.91 -25.34
C GLN A 251 7.07 -9.97 -26.37
N PRO A 252 7.33 -11.20 -25.94
CA PRO A 252 7.65 -12.29 -26.85
C PRO A 252 6.48 -12.60 -27.78
N GLN A 253 6.79 -13.05 -29.00
CA GLN A 253 5.77 -13.67 -29.87
C GLN A 253 5.35 -15.03 -29.29
N PRO A 254 4.18 -15.58 -29.69
CA PRO A 254 3.74 -16.89 -29.24
C PRO A 254 4.82 -17.97 -29.46
N ARG A 255 5.06 -18.77 -28.42
CA ARG A 255 6.12 -19.80 -28.38
C ARG A 255 7.55 -19.28 -28.36
N TYR A 256 7.75 -18.01 -27.97
CA TYR A 256 9.08 -17.47 -27.69
C TYR A 256 9.15 -16.95 -26.27
N MET A 257 10.34 -16.96 -25.69
CA MET A 257 10.68 -16.35 -24.40
C MET A 257 11.98 -15.56 -24.54
N VAL A 258 12.15 -14.59 -23.66
CA VAL A 258 13.41 -13.85 -23.56
C VAL A 258 14.48 -14.80 -23.01
N ASP A 259 15.58 -14.95 -23.75
CA ASP A 259 16.75 -15.65 -23.26
C ASP A 259 17.62 -14.71 -22.43
N HIS A 260 17.96 -13.57 -22.99
CA HIS A 260 18.65 -12.49 -22.28
C HIS A 260 18.48 -11.13 -22.97
N TYR A 261 18.67 -10.07 -22.22
CA TYR A 261 18.83 -8.72 -22.73
C TYR A 261 20.30 -8.41 -22.95
N LYS A 262 20.59 -7.62 -23.99
CA LYS A 262 21.90 -7.09 -24.25
C LYS A 262 21.82 -5.58 -24.38
N VAL A 263 22.54 -4.86 -23.51
CA VAL A 263 22.67 -3.41 -23.54
C VAL A 263 24.12 -3.08 -23.85
N TYR A 264 24.35 -2.17 -24.77
CA TYR A 264 25.69 -1.80 -25.22
C TYR A 264 25.75 -0.34 -25.64
N ARG A 265 26.96 0.24 -25.63
CA ARG A 265 27.19 1.62 -26.12
C ARG A 265 26.72 1.73 -27.57
N THR A 266 25.91 2.75 -27.87
CA THR A 266 25.42 3.01 -29.22
C THR A 266 26.60 3.14 -30.21
N GLY A 267 26.58 2.34 -31.27
CA GLY A 267 27.66 2.27 -32.24
C GLY A 267 28.82 1.33 -31.88
N SER A 268 28.82 0.72 -30.68
CA SER A 268 29.89 -0.17 -30.22
C SER A 268 29.32 -1.44 -29.56
N PRO A 269 28.84 -2.45 -30.37
CA PRO A 269 28.13 -3.62 -29.82
C PRO A 269 28.93 -4.51 -28.87
N ASN A 270 30.25 -4.33 -28.81
CA ASN A 270 31.14 -5.08 -27.92
C ASN A 270 31.35 -4.39 -26.57
N ASP A 271 30.98 -3.10 -26.45
CA ASP A 271 31.03 -2.33 -25.19
C ASP A 271 29.71 -2.50 -24.44
N THR A 272 29.61 -3.59 -23.68
CA THR A 272 28.38 -4.03 -23.06
C THR A 272 28.19 -3.48 -21.65
N VAL A 273 26.94 -3.18 -21.31
CA VAL A 273 26.49 -2.76 -19.99
C VAL A 273 25.86 -3.96 -19.29
N PRO A 274 26.22 -4.27 -18.04
CA PRO A 274 25.61 -5.37 -17.30
C PRO A 274 24.09 -5.16 -17.12
N VAL A 275 23.33 -6.24 -17.36
CA VAL A 275 21.89 -6.28 -17.12
C VAL A 275 21.62 -7.34 -16.06
N ASN A 276 20.91 -6.98 -14.99
CA ASN A 276 20.47 -7.88 -13.95
C ASN A 276 18.98 -8.16 -14.17
N ASP A 277 18.66 -9.36 -14.61
CA ASP A 277 17.31 -9.75 -15.00
C ASP A 277 16.75 -8.79 -16.07
N THR A 278 15.94 -7.82 -15.68
CA THR A 278 15.31 -6.82 -16.54
C THR A 278 15.82 -5.39 -16.31
N VAL A 279 16.80 -5.20 -15.43
CA VAL A 279 17.24 -3.89 -14.99
C VAL A 279 18.73 -3.66 -15.28
N PHE A 280 19.07 -2.48 -15.81
CA PHE A 280 20.44 -2.01 -15.89
C PHE A 280 20.59 -0.60 -15.30
N GLN A 281 21.82 -0.26 -14.93
CA GLN A 281 22.17 1.11 -14.55
C GLN A 281 22.67 1.86 -15.77
N MET A 282 22.11 3.06 -16.00
CA MET A 282 22.49 3.91 -17.13
C MET A 282 23.95 4.34 -17.00
N PRO A 283 24.80 4.09 -18.00
CA PRO A 283 26.17 4.61 -18.03
C PRO A 283 26.22 6.09 -18.43
N ASP A 284 27.41 6.66 -18.51
CA ASP A 284 27.69 8.03 -18.97
C ASP A 284 27.69 8.21 -20.50
N PHE A 285 26.97 7.31 -21.22
CA PHE A 285 26.86 7.33 -22.68
C PHE A 285 25.53 6.76 -23.17
N ASP A 286 25.18 7.09 -24.42
CA ASP A 286 23.99 6.55 -25.09
C ASP A 286 24.09 5.04 -25.28
N VAL A 287 22.98 4.36 -25.05
CA VAL A 287 22.91 2.90 -25.16
C VAL A 287 21.92 2.44 -26.22
N THR A 288 22.22 1.28 -26.78
CA THR A 288 21.31 0.49 -27.60
C THR A 288 20.95 -0.80 -26.87
N VAL A 289 19.66 -1.08 -26.82
CA VAL A 289 19.09 -2.26 -26.14
C VAL A 289 18.57 -3.23 -27.20
N THR A 290 18.94 -4.49 -27.07
CA THR A 290 18.37 -5.61 -27.82
C THR A 290 18.07 -6.77 -26.88
N ALA A 291 17.31 -7.75 -27.33
CA ALA A 291 17.10 -9.01 -26.62
C ALA A 291 17.18 -10.17 -27.58
N GLU A 292 17.66 -11.28 -27.08
CA GLU A 292 17.58 -12.56 -27.75
C GLU A 292 16.34 -13.31 -27.28
N PHE A 293 15.53 -13.76 -28.23
CA PHE A 293 14.36 -14.58 -27.99
C PHE A 293 14.61 -15.99 -28.52
N ARG A 294 14.33 -16.98 -27.67
CA ARG A 294 14.42 -18.41 -28.06
C ARG A 294 13.04 -19.03 -28.09
N THR A 295 12.91 -20.06 -28.93
CA THR A 295 11.68 -20.86 -28.96
C THR A 295 11.45 -21.50 -27.59
N ALA A 296 10.32 -21.17 -26.98
CA ALA A 296 9.89 -21.80 -25.76
C ALA A 296 9.27 -23.15 -26.03
N LEU A 297 9.60 -24.09 -25.19
CA LEU A 297 9.09 -25.46 -25.22
C LEU A 297 7.86 -25.54 -24.31
N ARG A 298 6.87 -26.32 -24.72
CA ARG A 298 5.59 -26.46 -24.01
C ARG A 298 5.71 -27.50 -22.92
N ILE A 299 5.03 -27.22 -21.81
CA ILE A 299 4.79 -28.16 -20.73
C ILE A 299 3.29 -28.47 -20.71
N SER A 300 2.96 -29.69 -21.05
CA SER A 300 1.58 -30.21 -21.02
C SER A 300 1.37 -31.04 -19.75
N ILE A 301 0.13 -31.10 -19.29
CA ILE A 301 -0.26 -31.91 -18.14
C ILE A 301 -1.23 -32.96 -18.65
N ASP A 302 -0.96 -34.23 -18.36
CA ASP A 302 -1.87 -35.32 -18.66
C ASP A 302 -3.05 -35.33 -17.64
N SER A 303 -4.19 -35.86 -18.06
CA SER A 303 -5.34 -35.98 -17.17
C SER A 303 -5.04 -36.98 -16.05
N THR A 304 -5.33 -36.59 -14.82
CA THR A 304 -5.15 -37.44 -13.64
C THR A 304 -6.49 -37.77 -12.99
N SER A 305 -6.60 -38.97 -12.37
CA SER A 305 -7.69 -39.32 -11.47
C SER A 305 -7.19 -39.25 -10.03
N HIS A 306 -8.06 -38.87 -9.11
CA HIS A 306 -7.78 -38.82 -7.66
C HIS A 306 -6.73 -37.77 -7.23
N GLY A 307 -6.60 -36.71 -8.03
CA GLY A 307 -5.75 -35.57 -7.69
C GLY A 307 -5.64 -34.59 -8.85
N GLN A 308 -5.04 -33.45 -8.57
CA GLN A 308 -4.77 -32.40 -9.53
C GLN A 308 -3.27 -32.11 -9.56
N ILE A 309 -2.75 -31.82 -10.75
CA ILE A 309 -1.40 -31.29 -10.92
C ILE A 309 -1.44 -29.97 -11.67
N GLY A 310 -0.53 -29.09 -11.29
CA GLY A 310 -0.23 -27.83 -11.97
C GLY A 310 1.27 -27.72 -12.23
N VAL A 311 1.65 -26.72 -12.98
CA VAL A 311 3.06 -26.36 -13.21
C VAL A 311 3.24 -24.86 -12.99
N THR A 312 4.40 -24.43 -12.55
CA THR A 312 4.72 -23.01 -12.37
C THR A 312 4.68 -22.24 -13.68
N ASP A 313 5.08 -22.89 -14.76
CA ASP A 313 5.15 -22.32 -16.10
C ASP A 313 4.65 -23.34 -17.14
N THR A 314 3.92 -22.88 -18.13
CA THR A 314 3.43 -23.71 -19.24
C THR A 314 4.33 -23.65 -20.48
N LEU A 315 5.31 -22.73 -20.47
CA LEU A 315 6.36 -22.55 -21.46
C LEU A 315 7.69 -22.35 -20.74
N ALA A 316 8.74 -22.94 -21.23
CA ALA A 316 10.07 -22.80 -20.64
C ALA A 316 11.19 -22.91 -21.70
N LEU A 317 12.37 -22.39 -21.38
CA LEU A 317 13.58 -22.63 -22.13
C LEU A 317 14.27 -23.93 -21.64
N PRO A 318 15.04 -24.64 -22.51
CA PRO A 318 15.85 -25.79 -22.08
C PRO A 318 16.71 -25.47 -20.86
N GLY A 319 16.74 -26.39 -19.88
CA GLY A 319 17.50 -26.23 -18.64
C GLY A 319 16.87 -25.36 -17.56
N GLN A 320 15.75 -24.69 -17.82
CA GLN A 320 15.01 -23.93 -16.83
C GLN A 320 14.38 -24.86 -15.79
N ASN A 321 14.44 -24.50 -14.53
CA ASN A 321 13.80 -25.23 -13.44
C ASN A 321 12.30 -24.93 -13.39
N ILE A 322 11.49 -25.98 -13.41
CA ILE A 322 10.02 -25.92 -13.40
C ILE A 322 9.50 -26.64 -12.17
N GLY A 323 8.62 -25.99 -11.43
CA GLY A 323 7.94 -26.58 -10.29
C GLY A 323 6.65 -27.29 -10.72
N ILE A 324 6.39 -28.44 -10.09
CA ILE A 324 5.13 -29.19 -10.26
C ILE A 324 4.35 -29.07 -8.96
N ILE A 325 3.13 -28.56 -9.05
CA ILE A 325 2.19 -28.43 -7.95
C ILE A 325 1.33 -29.68 -7.92
N VAL A 326 1.36 -30.41 -6.82
CA VAL A 326 0.62 -31.67 -6.65
C VAL A 326 -0.42 -31.49 -5.55
N LYS A 327 -1.67 -31.81 -5.88
CA LYS A 327 -2.81 -31.74 -4.93
C LYS A 327 -3.63 -33.04 -5.03
N PRO A 328 -3.34 -34.05 -4.17
CA PRO A 328 -4.14 -35.26 -4.10
C PRO A 328 -5.58 -34.98 -3.65
N ASP A 329 -6.53 -35.81 -4.07
CA ASP A 329 -7.87 -35.84 -3.50
C ASP A 329 -7.85 -36.40 -2.08
N GLN A 330 -8.88 -36.11 -1.30
CA GLN A 330 -8.97 -36.58 0.09
C GLN A 330 -8.92 -38.13 0.13
N GLY A 331 -7.96 -38.65 0.88
CA GLY A 331 -7.73 -40.10 1.02
C GLY A 331 -6.77 -40.67 -0.02
N TYR A 332 -6.14 -39.83 -0.83
CA TYR A 332 -5.13 -40.25 -1.81
C TYR A 332 -3.78 -39.57 -1.52
N GLN A 333 -2.70 -40.19 -1.99
CA GLN A 333 -1.33 -39.66 -1.99
C GLN A 333 -0.72 -39.84 -3.37
N LEU A 334 0.30 -39.03 -3.67
CA LEU A 334 1.09 -39.18 -4.89
C LEU A 334 1.81 -40.53 -4.86
N GLU A 335 1.59 -41.36 -5.88
CA GLU A 335 2.29 -42.62 -6.10
C GLU A 335 3.51 -42.43 -7.02
N GLU A 336 3.31 -41.77 -8.16
CA GLU A 336 4.35 -41.53 -9.12
C GLU A 336 4.17 -40.17 -9.80
N LEU A 337 5.29 -39.51 -10.09
CA LEU A 337 5.37 -38.27 -10.85
C LEU A 337 6.45 -38.38 -11.89
N ARG A 338 6.07 -38.23 -13.16
CA ARG A 338 7.00 -38.34 -14.30
C ARG A 338 6.88 -37.14 -15.23
N VAL A 339 7.99 -36.70 -15.78
CA VAL A 339 8.05 -35.72 -16.85
C VAL A 339 8.67 -36.41 -18.08
N ILE A 340 7.91 -36.51 -19.15
CA ILE A 340 8.22 -37.32 -20.33
C ILE A 340 8.35 -36.39 -21.53
N SER A 341 9.39 -36.62 -22.34
CA SER A 341 9.58 -35.91 -23.60
C SER A 341 8.50 -36.29 -24.62
N ASP A 342 7.88 -35.30 -25.26
CA ASP A 342 6.87 -35.52 -26.31
C ASP A 342 7.52 -36.05 -27.63
N LYS A 343 8.84 -35.98 -27.75
CA LYS A 343 9.59 -36.53 -28.90
C LYS A 343 9.93 -38.02 -28.75
N ASP A 344 10.18 -38.44 -27.51
CA ASP A 344 10.59 -39.81 -27.20
C ASP A 344 10.15 -40.14 -25.76
N GLU A 345 9.20 -41.03 -25.60
CA GLU A 345 8.65 -41.43 -24.31
C GLU A 345 9.67 -42.13 -23.38
N LEU A 346 10.80 -42.58 -23.91
CA LEU A 346 11.87 -43.15 -23.12
C LEU A 346 12.78 -42.10 -22.49
N VAL A 347 12.67 -40.83 -22.95
CA VAL A 347 13.42 -39.71 -22.40
C VAL A 347 12.56 -39.02 -21.34
N THR A 348 13.05 -39.04 -20.10
CA THR A 348 12.38 -38.43 -18.96
C THR A 348 13.28 -37.39 -18.29
N ALA A 349 12.69 -36.31 -17.77
CA ALA A 349 13.39 -35.42 -16.87
C ALA A 349 13.25 -35.92 -15.43
N PRO A 350 14.36 -36.02 -14.67
CA PRO A 350 14.30 -36.39 -13.27
C PRO A 350 13.56 -35.31 -12.47
N VAL A 351 12.62 -35.73 -11.64
CA VAL A 351 11.91 -34.87 -10.67
C VAL A 351 12.56 -35.07 -9.31
N ASN A 352 13.00 -34.01 -8.67
CA ASN A 352 13.59 -34.08 -7.34
C ASN A 352 12.53 -34.11 -6.22
N ASP A 353 12.97 -34.24 -4.97
CA ASP A 353 12.09 -34.30 -3.80
C ASP A 353 11.28 -33.00 -3.55
N MET A 354 11.62 -31.90 -4.21
CA MET A 354 10.87 -30.64 -4.17
C MET A 354 9.87 -30.52 -5.34
N ASN A 355 9.59 -31.60 -6.06
CA ASN A 355 8.80 -31.63 -7.28
C ASN A 355 9.30 -30.64 -8.36
N LEU A 356 10.63 -30.48 -8.48
CA LEU A 356 11.28 -29.70 -9.53
C LEU A 356 11.88 -30.58 -10.58
N PHE A 357 11.79 -30.16 -11.84
CA PHE A 357 12.55 -30.74 -12.95
C PHE A 357 13.22 -29.67 -13.80
N GLN A 358 14.27 -30.02 -14.50
CA GLN A 358 14.88 -29.19 -15.54
C GLN A 358 14.22 -29.45 -16.88
N MET A 359 13.81 -28.38 -17.56
CA MET A 359 13.21 -28.48 -18.90
C MET A 359 14.16 -29.15 -19.90
N LEU A 360 13.66 -30.16 -20.59
CA LEU A 360 14.37 -30.87 -21.66
C LEU A 360 14.49 -30.01 -22.93
N ASP A 361 15.21 -30.52 -23.93
CA ASP A 361 15.31 -29.90 -25.28
C ASP A 361 14.09 -30.22 -26.17
N SER A 362 12.95 -30.53 -25.58
CA SER A 362 11.70 -30.86 -26.27
C SER A 362 10.49 -30.44 -25.44
N ASP A 363 9.35 -30.31 -26.09
CA ASP A 363 8.08 -30.24 -25.39
C ASP A 363 7.95 -31.47 -24.48
N VAL A 364 7.31 -31.31 -23.30
CA VAL A 364 7.16 -32.36 -22.29
C VAL A 364 5.74 -32.49 -21.81
N THR A 365 5.40 -33.70 -21.37
CA THR A 365 4.15 -33.97 -20.67
C THR A 365 4.42 -34.44 -19.24
N VAL A 366 3.81 -33.77 -18.27
CA VAL A 366 3.82 -34.15 -16.85
C VAL A 366 2.71 -35.16 -16.61
N LYS A 367 3.05 -36.32 -16.05
CA LYS A 367 2.11 -37.38 -15.67
C LYS A 367 2.24 -37.67 -14.20
N ALA A 368 1.11 -37.89 -13.53
CA ALA A 368 1.06 -38.32 -12.13
C ALA A 368 0.05 -39.44 -11.95
N SER A 369 0.33 -40.35 -11.02
CA SER A 369 -0.62 -41.31 -10.48
C SER A 369 -0.82 -41.12 -8.99
N PHE A 370 -2.01 -41.44 -8.53
CA PHE A 370 -2.39 -41.31 -7.12
C PHE A 370 -2.93 -42.64 -6.60
N VAL A 371 -2.57 -43.00 -5.37
CA VAL A 371 -2.99 -44.23 -4.69
C VAL A 371 -3.70 -43.84 -3.38
N GLU A 372 -4.65 -44.68 -2.91
CA GLU A 372 -5.29 -44.49 -1.61
C GLU A 372 -4.24 -44.47 -0.48
N THR A 373 -4.36 -43.48 0.41
CA THR A 373 -3.51 -43.36 1.59
C THR A 373 -4.31 -43.36 2.86
N GLN A 374 -3.67 -43.86 3.94
CA GLN A 374 -4.16 -43.75 5.32
C GLN A 374 -3.25 -42.83 6.16
N GLU A 375 -2.15 -42.34 5.61
CA GLU A 375 -1.16 -41.54 6.33
C GLU A 375 -1.24 -40.07 5.96
N TYR A 376 -1.43 -39.23 6.98
CA TYR A 376 -1.35 -37.78 6.91
C TYR A 376 -0.28 -37.29 7.89
N TYR A 377 0.46 -36.31 7.46
CA TYR A 377 1.48 -35.65 8.27
C TYR A 377 1.01 -34.24 8.64
N LYS A 378 1.36 -33.83 9.85
CA LYS A 378 0.92 -32.56 10.42
C LYS A 378 1.73 -31.40 9.87
N VAL A 379 1.05 -30.25 9.69
CA VAL A 379 1.67 -28.99 9.30
C VAL A 379 1.27 -27.95 10.33
N ASP A 380 2.21 -27.57 11.18
CA ASP A 380 1.99 -26.54 12.20
C ASP A 380 2.66 -25.23 11.81
N ALA A 381 2.04 -24.11 12.16
CA ALA A 381 2.67 -22.80 12.10
C ALA A 381 3.32 -22.48 13.44
N ASP A 382 4.57 -22.00 13.42
CA ASP A 382 5.19 -21.41 14.60
C ASP A 382 4.42 -20.16 15.00
N THR A 383 4.03 -20.08 16.27
CA THR A 383 3.29 -18.95 16.84
C THR A 383 4.19 -17.90 17.49
N ALA A 384 5.49 -18.18 17.62
CA ALA A 384 6.48 -17.33 18.28
C ALA A 384 7.35 -16.55 17.29
N ILE A 385 6.76 -16.07 16.18
CA ILE A 385 7.47 -15.35 15.12
C ILE A 385 7.42 -13.84 15.43
N GLU A 386 8.59 -13.17 15.48
CA GLU A 386 8.66 -11.72 15.63
C GLU A 386 8.37 -11.03 14.28
N GLY A 387 7.49 -10.03 14.28
CA GLY A 387 7.22 -9.15 13.13
C GLY A 387 6.22 -9.66 12.11
N GLY A 388 5.49 -10.73 12.41
CA GLY A 388 4.42 -11.22 11.52
C GLY A 388 3.96 -12.64 11.84
N HIS A 389 3.10 -13.17 10.99
CA HIS A 389 2.51 -14.50 11.15
C HIS A 389 2.58 -15.31 9.86
N VAL A 390 2.65 -16.62 10.01
CA VAL A 390 2.44 -17.58 8.92
C VAL A 390 0.99 -18.05 8.95
N LEU A 391 0.36 -18.08 7.78
CA LEU A 391 -1.00 -18.57 7.60
C LEU A 391 -0.95 -19.85 6.76
N LEU A 392 -1.45 -20.95 7.29
CA LEU A 392 -1.53 -22.23 6.63
C LEU A 392 -2.95 -22.47 6.11
N GLU A 393 -3.07 -22.99 4.89
CA GLU A 393 -4.37 -23.38 4.32
C GLU A 393 -4.81 -24.77 4.78
N VAL A 394 -3.85 -25.60 5.23
CA VAL A 394 -4.09 -26.97 5.69
C VAL A 394 -3.31 -27.24 6.97
N GLU A 395 -3.87 -28.03 7.88
CA GLU A 395 -3.23 -28.48 9.13
C GLU A 395 -2.55 -29.85 8.99
N LYS A 396 -2.77 -30.53 7.87
CA LYS A 396 -2.18 -31.82 7.55
C LYS A 396 -2.18 -32.03 6.03
N ALA A 397 -1.16 -32.75 5.54
CA ALA A 397 -1.01 -33.08 4.13
C ALA A 397 -0.42 -34.47 3.95
N THR A 398 -0.61 -35.05 2.77
CA THR A 398 -0.01 -36.35 2.41
C THR A 398 1.40 -36.16 1.81
N ARG A 399 2.24 -37.18 1.85
CA ARG A 399 3.56 -37.13 1.24
C ARG A 399 3.49 -36.77 -0.23
N GLY A 400 4.34 -35.82 -0.67
CA GLY A 400 4.39 -35.33 -2.04
C GLY A 400 3.35 -34.26 -2.37
N GLU A 401 2.41 -34.00 -1.48
CA GLU A 401 1.41 -32.93 -1.61
C GLU A 401 2.07 -31.55 -1.53
N THR A 402 1.58 -30.59 -2.31
CA THR A 402 2.04 -29.21 -2.27
C THR A 402 1.26 -28.42 -1.22
N VAL A 403 1.96 -27.90 -0.23
CA VAL A 403 1.39 -27.06 0.84
C VAL A 403 1.69 -25.60 0.51
N MET A 404 0.62 -24.80 0.39
CA MET A 404 0.70 -23.37 0.13
C MET A 404 0.95 -22.60 1.42
N LEU A 405 1.82 -21.58 1.34
CA LEU A 405 2.22 -20.71 2.44
C LEU A 405 1.73 -19.29 2.18
N ARG A 406 1.24 -18.67 3.22
CA ARG A 406 0.93 -17.22 3.23
C ARG A 406 1.60 -16.59 4.44
N ASN A 407 2.00 -15.35 4.29
CA ASN A 407 2.54 -14.56 5.38
C ASN A 407 1.72 -13.29 5.59
N ALA A 408 1.70 -12.83 6.82
CA ALA A 408 1.07 -11.59 7.23
C ALA A 408 2.08 -10.79 8.06
N PRO A 409 2.86 -9.88 7.42
CA PRO A 409 3.79 -9.02 8.14
C PRO A 409 3.04 -8.06 9.05
N GLU A 410 3.57 -7.79 10.24
CA GLU A 410 3.10 -6.71 11.10
C GLU A 410 3.54 -5.34 10.55
N PRO A 411 2.84 -4.24 10.94
CA PRO A 411 3.24 -2.89 10.57
C PRO A 411 4.72 -2.61 10.89
N GLY A 412 5.47 -2.09 9.92
CA GLY A 412 6.90 -1.84 10.06
C GLY A 412 7.82 -3.03 9.79
N TYR A 413 7.26 -4.16 9.38
CA TYR A 413 8.02 -5.33 8.96
C TYR A 413 7.71 -5.71 7.51
N LYS A 414 8.65 -6.36 6.85
CA LYS A 414 8.49 -7.01 5.54
C LYS A 414 8.87 -8.47 5.65
N PHE A 415 8.20 -9.30 4.89
CA PHE A 415 8.55 -10.72 4.78
C PHE A 415 9.91 -10.88 4.10
N LYS A 416 10.73 -11.78 4.64
CA LYS A 416 12.02 -12.15 4.07
C LYS A 416 12.00 -13.55 3.49
N GLU A 417 11.76 -14.55 4.32
CA GLU A 417 11.83 -15.96 3.91
C GLU A 417 10.99 -16.85 4.84
N TYR A 418 10.63 -18.03 4.33
CA TYR A 418 10.07 -19.10 5.14
C TYR A 418 11.17 -20.05 5.62
N ASN A 419 11.04 -20.56 6.82
CA ASN A 419 11.84 -21.65 7.39
C ASN A 419 10.92 -22.80 7.77
N ILE A 420 11.21 -24.00 7.23
CA ILE A 420 10.41 -25.19 7.47
C ILE A 420 11.35 -26.27 7.98
N HIS A 421 10.98 -26.90 9.09
CA HIS A 421 11.77 -27.98 9.70
C HIS A 421 10.87 -29.09 10.21
N GLN A 422 11.44 -30.26 10.47
CA GLN A 422 10.74 -31.38 11.08
C GLN A 422 10.22 -30.97 12.48
N GLU A 423 9.01 -31.36 12.83
CA GLU A 423 8.48 -31.12 14.17
C GLU A 423 9.39 -31.79 15.21
N GLY A 424 9.88 -31.00 16.19
CA GLY A 424 10.79 -31.46 17.24
C GLY A 424 12.27 -31.62 16.87
N ASP A 425 12.66 -31.44 15.59
CA ASP A 425 14.05 -31.44 15.14
C ASP A 425 14.33 -30.32 14.13
N THR A 426 14.87 -29.21 14.62
CA THR A 426 15.21 -28.05 13.81
C THR A 426 16.44 -28.21 12.93
N SER A 427 17.15 -29.36 13.01
CA SER A 427 18.29 -29.64 12.13
C SER A 427 17.85 -30.20 10.76
N VAL A 428 16.63 -30.74 10.67
CA VAL A 428 16.06 -31.27 9.42
C VAL A 428 15.22 -30.20 8.74
N HIS A 429 15.76 -29.60 7.69
CA HIS A 429 15.12 -28.52 6.95
C HIS A 429 14.40 -29.02 5.70
N VAL A 430 13.23 -28.45 5.44
CA VAL A 430 12.48 -28.59 4.19
C VAL A 430 12.60 -27.28 3.40
N GLN A 431 13.04 -27.35 2.17
CA GLN A 431 13.23 -26.13 1.34
C GLN A 431 11.90 -25.65 0.77
N PRO A 432 11.47 -24.41 1.07
CA PRO A 432 10.33 -23.80 0.41
C PRO A 432 10.70 -23.34 -1.01
N LEU A 433 9.73 -23.40 -1.91
CA LEU A 433 9.84 -22.85 -3.25
C LEU A 433 8.91 -21.63 -3.38
N GLY A 434 9.45 -20.47 -3.07
CA GLY A 434 8.64 -19.26 -2.97
C GLY A 434 7.60 -19.35 -1.86
N ASN A 435 6.33 -19.47 -2.24
CA ASN A 435 5.19 -19.51 -1.30
C ASN A 435 4.57 -20.91 -1.12
N PHE A 436 5.30 -21.97 -1.41
CA PHE A 436 4.86 -23.34 -1.17
C PHE A 436 6.04 -24.27 -0.87
N PHE A 437 5.73 -25.46 -0.37
CA PHE A 437 6.68 -26.58 -0.25
C PHE A 437 6.00 -27.90 -0.55
N THR A 438 6.79 -28.93 -0.84
CA THR A 438 6.32 -30.31 -1.00
C THR A 438 6.41 -31.05 0.32
N MET A 439 5.33 -31.68 0.74
CA MET A 439 5.25 -32.41 2.01
C MET A 439 6.21 -33.60 2.02
N PRO A 440 7.18 -33.66 2.97
CA PRO A 440 8.25 -34.66 2.93
C PRO A 440 7.85 -36.06 3.44
N GLY A 441 6.65 -36.22 4.00
CA GLY A 441 6.23 -37.47 4.63
C GLY A 441 6.68 -37.56 6.10
N MET A 442 6.70 -36.44 6.77
CA MET A 442 6.93 -36.26 8.21
C MET A 442 6.22 -35.00 8.68
N ASP A 443 5.91 -34.93 9.96
CA ASP A 443 5.33 -33.75 10.57
C ASP A 443 6.30 -32.57 10.50
N VAL A 444 5.81 -31.39 10.16
CA VAL A 444 6.64 -30.19 9.96
C VAL A 444 6.09 -28.98 10.71
N THR A 445 7.02 -28.10 11.10
CA THR A 445 6.71 -26.77 11.62
C THR A 445 7.18 -25.71 10.62
N VAL A 446 6.30 -24.80 10.27
CA VAL A 446 6.56 -23.69 9.36
C VAL A 446 6.72 -22.41 10.17
N SER A 447 7.84 -21.74 10.00
CA SER A 447 8.09 -20.40 10.52
C SER A 447 8.46 -19.44 9.38
N ALA A 448 8.58 -18.15 9.69
CA ALA A 448 9.00 -17.15 8.74
C ALA A 448 9.93 -16.12 9.40
N VAL A 449 10.77 -15.50 8.60
CA VAL A 449 11.60 -14.37 9.01
C VAL A 449 10.99 -13.09 8.45
N PHE A 450 10.80 -12.11 9.31
CA PHE A 450 10.39 -10.77 8.94
C PHE A 450 11.50 -9.77 9.31
N GLU A 451 11.77 -8.82 8.44
CA GLU A 451 12.77 -7.77 8.64
C GLU A 451 12.10 -6.43 8.89
N LYS A 452 12.62 -5.65 9.84
CA LYS A 452 12.16 -4.26 10.04
C LYS A 452 12.43 -3.43 8.78
N GLN A 453 11.46 -2.62 8.38
CA GLN A 453 11.65 -1.65 7.31
C GLN A 453 12.50 -0.49 7.84
N GLU A 454 13.70 -0.28 7.29
CA GLU A 454 14.66 0.73 7.76
C GLU A 454 14.19 2.19 7.60
N GLY A 455 13.04 2.43 6.92
CA GLY A 455 12.48 3.77 6.69
C GLY A 455 11.68 4.36 7.86
N GLU A 456 11.14 3.55 8.77
CA GLU A 456 10.25 4.04 9.83
C GLU A 456 10.97 4.33 11.17
N ASN A 457 12.18 3.79 11.37
CA ASN A 457 12.91 4.00 12.62
C ASN A 457 13.51 5.40 12.80
N GLN A 458 13.77 6.14 11.72
CA GLN A 458 14.26 7.51 11.82
C GLN A 458 13.15 8.48 12.24
N ASP A 459 11.92 8.26 11.77
CA ASP A 459 10.78 9.11 12.14
C ASP A 459 10.28 8.84 13.57
N GLN A 460 10.34 7.58 14.05
CA GLN A 460 9.98 7.28 15.44
C GLN A 460 11.03 7.77 16.45
N GLN A 461 12.32 7.68 16.13
CA GLN A 461 13.37 8.23 16.98
C GLN A 461 13.33 9.77 17.00
N ARG A 462 13.04 10.39 15.86
CA ARG A 462 12.88 11.84 15.75
C ARG A 462 11.66 12.33 16.51
N ASN A 463 10.52 11.64 16.40
CA ASN A 463 9.31 11.95 17.15
C ASN A 463 9.48 11.75 18.67
N GLN A 464 10.26 10.75 19.11
CA GLN A 464 10.57 10.56 20.54
C GLN A 464 11.51 11.65 21.05
N GLN A 465 12.46 12.09 20.25
CA GLN A 465 13.37 13.17 20.59
C GLN A 465 12.66 14.53 20.62
N GLU A 466 11.78 14.79 19.65
CA GLU A 466 10.93 15.99 19.64
C GLU A 466 9.89 16.02 20.80
N GLN A 467 9.42 14.86 21.26
CA GLN A 467 8.57 14.76 22.46
C GLN A 467 9.37 15.00 23.75
N GLN A 468 10.60 14.50 23.85
CA GLN A 468 11.48 14.79 24.98
C GLN A 468 11.86 16.27 25.04
N ASP A 469 12.20 16.87 23.91
CA ASP A 469 12.52 18.29 23.82
C ASP A 469 11.31 19.18 24.17
N GLN A 470 10.09 18.76 23.79
CA GLN A 470 8.86 19.46 24.16
C GLN A 470 8.49 19.27 25.65
N GLU A 471 8.81 18.14 26.27
CA GLU A 471 8.63 17.94 27.70
C GLU A 471 9.65 18.72 28.52
N GLU A 472 10.92 18.79 28.09
CA GLU A 472 11.93 19.63 28.72
C GLU A 472 11.61 21.13 28.58
N GLN A 473 11.09 21.56 27.42
CA GLN A 473 10.65 22.94 27.21
C GLN A 473 9.42 23.28 28.07
N LYS A 474 8.47 22.35 28.22
CA LYS A 474 7.33 22.51 29.15
C LYS A 474 7.75 22.57 30.62
N GLN A 475 8.80 21.85 30.99
CA GLN A 475 9.35 21.91 32.35
C GLN A 475 10.09 23.22 32.61
N GLN A 476 10.80 23.76 31.62
CA GLN A 476 11.43 25.08 31.71
C GLN A 476 10.40 26.21 31.74
N ASP A 477 9.34 26.13 30.94
CA ASP A 477 8.24 27.11 30.98
C ASP A 477 7.43 27.05 32.29
N GLN A 478 7.32 25.87 32.92
CA GLN A 478 6.71 25.75 34.24
C GLN A 478 7.57 26.33 35.37
N GLN A 479 8.91 26.27 35.26
CA GLN A 479 9.81 26.90 36.22
C GLN A 479 9.82 28.44 36.08
N GLN A 480 9.78 28.98 34.86
CA GLN A 480 9.66 30.41 34.63
C GLN A 480 8.31 30.98 35.02
N ASN A 481 7.21 30.18 34.94
CA ASN A 481 5.88 30.62 35.38
C ASN A 481 5.70 30.62 36.91
N GLN A 482 6.54 29.98 37.69
CA GLN A 482 6.47 30.08 39.16
C GLN A 482 7.11 31.34 39.73
N GLU A 483 8.05 31.95 39.00
CA GLU A 483 8.65 33.24 39.39
C GLU A 483 7.81 34.47 38.96
N GLY A 484 6.88 34.30 37.96
CA GLY A 484 6.02 35.39 37.45
C GLY A 484 4.65 35.51 38.07
N GLN A 485 4.25 34.66 39.03
CA GLN A 485 2.90 34.61 39.59
C GLN A 485 2.62 35.59 40.76
N GLN A 486 3.49 36.54 41.05
CA GLN A 486 3.18 37.60 42.05
C GLN A 486 2.64 38.92 41.48
N ASP A 487 2.64 39.14 40.13
CA ASP A 487 2.28 40.47 39.59
C ASP A 487 1.14 40.51 38.55
N GLN A 488 0.38 39.44 38.32
CA GLN A 488 -0.76 39.50 37.37
C GLN A 488 -2.06 38.83 37.88
N GLN A 489 -2.57 39.32 38.99
CA GLN A 489 -3.98 39.11 39.35
C GLN A 489 -4.86 40.28 38.89
N GLN A 490 -4.81 40.63 37.60
CA GLN A 490 -5.87 41.47 36.97
C GLN A 490 -5.67 41.43 35.45
N GLN A 491 -6.20 40.44 34.80
CA GLN A 491 -6.76 40.42 33.44
C GLN A 491 -6.89 38.98 32.92
N GLN A 492 -7.78 38.19 33.55
CA GLN A 492 -8.37 37.02 32.88
C GLN A 492 -9.58 37.51 32.10
N GLN A 493 -9.40 37.82 30.83
CA GLN A 493 -10.49 37.80 29.86
C GLN A 493 -10.69 36.36 29.38
N GLN A 494 -11.93 35.96 29.50
CA GLN A 494 -12.51 34.65 29.26
C GLN A 494 -12.07 34.02 27.92
N LYS A 495 -11.53 32.82 27.97
CA LYS A 495 -11.56 31.93 26.80
C LYS A 495 -13.02 31.51 26.61
N PRO A 496 -13.57 31.56 25.38
CA PRO A 496 -14.94 31.12 25.17
C PRO A 496 -15.03 29.62 25.44
N ASN A 497 -16.01 29.24 26.24
CA ASN A 497 -16.38 27.86 26.51
C ASN A 497 -16.96 27.25 25.22
N PRO A 498 -16.68 26.01 24.87
CA PRO A 498 -17.25 25.34 23.69
C PRO A 498 -18.77 25.33 23.59
N GLN A 499 -19.45 25.70 24.67
CA GLN A 499 -20.92 25.81 24.75
C GLN A 499 -21.47 27.17 24.32
N ASP A 500 -20.62 28.16 24.03
CA ASP A 500 -21.05 29.55 23.79
C ASP A 500 -21.11 29.95 22.31
N ILE A 501 -20.85 29.05 21.38
CA ILE A 501 -20.96 29.33 19.94
C ILE A 501 -22.40 29.10 19.49
N SER A 502 -23.10 30.20 19.12
CA SER A 502 -24.48 30.11 18.63
C SER A 502 -24.54 29.47 17.24
N LYS A 503 -25.69 28.83 16.91
CA LYS A 503 -25.94 28.30 15.55
C LYS A 503 -25.80 29.36 14.47
N GLU A 504 -26.11 30.61 14.78
CA GLU A 504 -26.00 31.74 13.86
C GLU A 504 -24.55 32.13 13.61
N ASP A 505 -23.66 32.03 14.60
CA ASP A 505 -22.23 32.29 14.42
C ASP A 505 -21.58 31.15 13.65
N ALA A 506 -22.00 29.90 13.90
CA ALA A 506 -21.57 28.73 13.11
C ALA A 506 -21.97 28.86 11.63
N GLN A 507 -23.21 29.34 11.36
CA GLN A 507 -23.68 29.56 10.00
C GLN A 507 -22.94 30.72 9.31
N ARG A 508 -22.70 31.83 10.01
CA ARG A 508 -21.91 32.96 9.47
C ARG A 508 -20.49 32.57 9.11
N MET A 509 -19.85 31.71 9.94
CA MET A 509 -18.51 31.19 9.64
C MET A 509 -18.52 30.27 8.43
N LEU A 510 -19.57 29.45 8.27
CA LEU A 510 -19.76 28.58 7.10
C LEU A 510 -19.96 29.39 5.82
N ASP A 511 -20.83 30.40 5.85
CA ASP A 511 -21.10 31.31 4.72
C ASP A 511 -19.85 32.10 4.34
N ALA A 512 -19.02 32.50 5.30
CA ALA A 512 -17.73 33.16 5.04
C ALA A 512 -16.74 32.23 4.33
N LEU A 513 -16.71 30.94 4.72
CA LEU A 513 -15.85 29.93 4.07
C LEU A 513 -16.33 29.59 2.66
N GLU A 514 -17.66 29.48 2.43
CA GLU A 514 -18.23 29.28 1.09
C GLU A 514 -17.97 30.47 0.16
N ASN A 515 -18.05 31.68 0.67
CA ASN A 515 -17.76 32.88 -0.11
C ASN A 515 -16.28 32.95 -0.51
N GLN A 516 -15.37 32.58 0.39
CA GLN A 516 -13.94 32.52 0.09
C GLN A 516 -13.60 31.41 -0.93
N GLU A 517 -14.31 30.27 -0.88
CA GLU A 517 -14.17 29.19 -1.84
C GLU A 517 -14.73 29.60 -3.22
N LYS A 518 -15.87 30.31 -3.27
CA LYS A 518 -16.44 30.88 -4.50
C LYS A 518 -15.50 31.89 -5.15
N GLU A 519 -14.93 32.81 -4.39
CA GLU A 519 -13.94 33.76 -4.90
C GLU A 519 -12.69 33.08 -5.47
N THR A 520 -12.27 31.99 -4.83
CA THR A 520 -11.11 31.21 -5.30
C THR A 520 -11.44 30.47 -6.60
N ILE A 521 -12.63 29.88 -6.70
CA ILE A 521 -13.13 29.21 -7.92
C ILE A 521 -13.34 30.23 -9.05
N GLU A 522 -13.89 31.41 -8.77
CA GLU A 522 -14.02 32.49 -9.77
C GLU A 522 -12.66 32.96 -10.27
N LYS A 523 -11.69 33.21 -9.39
CA LYS A 523 -10.31 33.58 -9.79
C LYS A 523 -9.64 32.51 -10.66
N VAL A 524 -9.83 31.23 -10.33
CA VAL A 524 -9.31 30.10 -11.13
C VAL A 524 -10.02 30.02 -12.50
N ASN A 525 -11.32 30.24 -12.53
CA ASN A 525 -12.08 30.25 -13.78
C ASN A 525 -11.75 31.47 -14.66
N GLU A 526 -11.55 32.65 -14.08
CA GLU A 526 -11.07 33.83 -14.80
C GLU A 526 -9.66 33.63 -15.39
N GLN A 527 -8.75 32.97 -14.64
CA GLN A 527 -7.44 32.60 -15.18
C GLN A 527 -7.56 31.60 -16.33
N LYS A 528 -8.44 30.61 -16.25
CA LYS A 528 -8.70 29.64 -17.33
C LYS A 528 -9.28 30.30 -18.56
N ILE A 529 -10.15 31.31 -18.41
CA ILE A 529 -10.72 32.08 -19.52
C ILE A 529 -9.64 32.95 -20.20
N ARG A 530 -8.71 33.53 -19.45
CA ARG A 530 -7.60 34.32 -19.98
C ARG A 530 -6.54 33.52 -20.73
N THR A 531 -6.43 32.22 -20.45
CA THR A 531 -5.43 31.32 -21.06
C THR A 531 -5.95 30.54 -22.26
N GLN A 532 -7.25 30.65 -22.61
CA GLN A 532 -7.75 30.04 -23.85
C GLN A 532 -7.34 30.88 -25.07
N PRO A 533 -6.70 30.26 -26.09
CA PRO A 533 -6.40 31.00 -27.33
C PRO A 533 -7.71 31.40 -28.01
N LYS A 534 -7.85 32.70 -28.32
CA LYS A 534 -8.99 33.22 -29.12
C LYS A 534 -9.05 32.44 -30.42
N ARG A 535 -10.14 31.70 -30.66
CA ARG A 535 -10.47 31.15 -31.97
C ARG A 535 -10.61 32.32 -32.94
N LYS A 536 -9.75 32.38 -33.96
CA LYS A 536 -9.98 33.19 -35.12
C LYS A 536 -11.20 32.62 -35.82
N THR A 537 -12.27 33.39 -35.85
CA THR A 537 -13.38 33.16 -36.76
C THR A 537 -12.94 33.68 -38.12
N ASP A 538 -12.65 32.76 -39.04
CA ASP A 538 -12.61 33.09 -40.47
C ASP A 538 -14.02 33.46 -40.90
N LYS A 539 -14.22 34.76 -41.12
CA LYS A 539 -15.18 35.32 -42.05
C LYS A 539 -14.52 36.54 -42.62
N ASP A 540 -14.08 36.38 -43.86
CA ASP A 540 -14.34 37.32 -44.95
C ASP A 540 -13.61 36.82 -46.20
N TRP A 541 -14.44 36.43 -47.18
CA TRP A 541 -14.31 36.44 -48.68
C TRP A 541 -12.96 36.15 -49.32
#